data_2bdee8f0f2b62374b1b96d6df2a76954
#
_entry.id   2bdee8f0f2b62374b1b96d6df2a76954
#
_cell.length_a   1.000
_cell.length_b   1.000
_cell.length_c   1.000
_cell.angle_alpha   90.00
_cell.angle_beta   90.00
_cell.angle_gamma   90.00
#
_symmetry.space_group_name_H-M   'P 1'
#
loop_
_entity.id
_entity.type
_entity.pdbx_description
1 polymer ?
#
loop_
_entity_poly.entity_id
_entity_poly.type
_entity_poly.pdbx_seq_one_letter_code
_entity_poly.pdbx_strand_id
1 'polypeptide(L)'
;MPQASRLPAAGAPSTEDGAGSVRVGEGDGAAEADEALMLRFAGGDVRAFERIYDRHERAVYRFLLRSVRIPALADELLQEVWTSLIRNARGYKPQALFTTWLYRIARSRLIDHWRARAPDVLDSLDEPVGSECDATLMDLIAADASVQPEIRAMDRAQARAFAAAVEDLPGAQREAFLLHVEAGLTHEQIAAVTGTGSETVKSRIRYACSKLRTTMQPWRNDP
;
A
#
# COMPACT_ATOMS: atom_id res chain seq x y z
N MET A 1 81.15 33.63 -15.99
CA MET A 1 81.28 35.04 -15.73
C MET A 1 80.34 35.82 -16.62
N PRO A 2 79.67 36.85 -16.17
CA PRO A 2 79.06 37.13 -14.87
C PRO A 2 77.58 37.56 -14.99
N GLN A 3 77.01 37.62 -13.87
CA GLN A 3 76.29 38.63 -13.07
C GLN A 3 74.78 38.62 -13.27
N ALA A 4 74.08 38.26 -12.29
CA ALA A 4 73.62 38.94 -11.09
C ALA A 4 72.82 40.20 -11.37
N SER A 5 71.54 40.22 -10.98
CA SER A 5 71.00 41.29 -10.11
C SER A 5 69.47 41.18 -9.92
N ARG A 6 69.12 40.92 -8.70
CA ARG A 6 68.24 41.68 -7.81
C ARG A 6 66.74 41.71 -8.08
N LEU A 7 66.09 41.19 -7.07
CA LEU A 7 64.74 41.58 -6.56
C LEU A 7 64.65 43.06 -6.22
N PRO A 8 63.46 43.62 -6.13
CA PRO A 8 62.76 43.57 -4.85
C PRO A 8 61.22 43.38 -4.92
N ALA A 9 60.80 42.89 -3.85
CA ALA A 9 59.65 42.89 -3.03
C ALA A 9 58.58 43.96 -3.20
N ALA A 10 57.37 43.60 -2.98
CA ALA A 10 56.35 44.08 -2.07
C ALA A 10 54.95 44.15 -2.71
N GLY A 11 53.99 43.65 -1.97
CA GLY A 11 52.63 44.07 -2.14
C GLY A 11 51.60 42.92 -2.13
N ALA A 12 51.32 42.34 -0.94
CA ALA A 12 50.00 41.74 -0.72
C ALA A 12 48.96 42.85 -0.61
N PRO A 13 47.71 42.62 -0.97
CA PRO A 13 46.79 42.27 0.07
C PRO A 13 45.82 41.12 -0.27
N SER A 14 45.44 40.43 0.79
CA SER A 14 44.39 39.47 0.96
C SER A 14 43.06 39.94 0.38
N THR A 15 42.40 39.07 -0.33
CA THR A 15 40.94 39.01 -0.32
C THR A 15 40.54 37.54 -0.28
N GLU A 16 40.05 37.15 0.89
CA GLU A 16 39.27 35.97 1.12
C GLU A 16 38.00 36.06 0.27
N ASP A 17 37.80 35.12 -0.64
CA ASP A 17 36.47 34.81 -1.11
C ASP A 17 36.24 33.31 -0.84
N GLY A 18 35.55 33.11 0.29
CA GLY A 18 35.03 31.86 0.71
C GLY A 18 33.98 31.38 -0.29
N ALA A 19 34.38 30.45 -1.15
CA ALA A 19 33.41 29.61 -1.83
C ALA A 19 32.71 28.76 -0.78
N GLY A 20 31.69 29.34 -0.15
CA GLY A 20 30.71 28.64 0.66
C GLY A 20 30.03 27.61 -0.23
N SER A 21 30.45 26.37 -0.05
CA SER A 21 29.68 25.22 -0.50
C SER A 21 28.29 25.31 0.16
N VAL A 22 27.36 25.88 -0.55
CA VAL A 22 25.93 25.78 -0.22
C VAL A 22 25.59 24.32 -0.30
N ARG A 23 25.63 23.65 0.86
CA ARG A 23 24.86 22.43 1.06
C ARG A 23 23.43 22.87 0.82
N VAL A 24 22.92 22.51 -0.36
CA VAL A 24 21.49 22.49 -0.62
C VAL A 24 20.94 21.51 0.39
N GLY A 25 20.36 22.05 1.45
CA GLY A 25 19.56 21.27 2.38
C GLY A 25 18.51 20.57 1.54
N GLU A 26 18.51 19.23 1.59
CA GLU A 26 17.37 18.45 1.15
C GLU A 26 16.20 18.92 2.01
N GLY A 27 15.44 19.86 1.44
CA GLY A 27 14.17 20.27 1.98
C GLY A 27 13.32 19.00 2.07
N ASP A 28 12.63 18.87 3.19
CA ASP A 28 11.56 17.94 3.47
C ASP A 28 10.51 18.03 2.33
N GLY A 29 10.86 17.41 1.19
CA GLY A 29 10.10 17.42 -0.05
C GLY A 29 8.99 16.40 0.06
N ALA A 30 7.80 16.79 -0.27
CA ALA A 30 6.64 15.91 -0.49
C ALA A 30 7.12 14.57 -1.05
N ALA A 31 6.74 13.46 -0.37
CA ALA A 31 7.23 12.13 -0.71
C ALA A 31 7.02 11.88 -2.21
N GLU A 32 8.10 11.56 -2.92
CA GLU A 32 8.07 11.32 -4.36
C GLU A 32 6.95 10.34 -4.73
N ALA A 33 6.15 10.67 -5.74
CA ALA A 33 5.01 9.86 -6.17
C ALA A 33 5.46 8.46 -6.65
N ASP A 34 4.65 7.45 -6.37
CA ASP A 34 4.96 6.07 -6.72
C ASP A 34 5.08 5.85 -8.23
N GLU A 35 4.32 6.62 -9.02
CA GLU A 35 4.43 6.63 -10.48
C GLU A 35 5.81 7.10 -10.95
N ALA A 36 6.37 8.12 -10.32
CA ALA A 36 7.70 8.62 -10.63
C ALA A 36 8.78 7.60 -10.22
N LEU A 37 8.66 7.01 -9.04
CA LEU A 37 9.54 5.92 -8.60
C LEU A 37 9.49 4.74 -9.56
N MET A 38 8.30 4.34 -10.02
CA MET A 38 8.13 3.23 -10.94
C MET A 38 8.77 3.51 -12.30
N LEU A 39 8.66 4.73 -12.83
CA LEU A 39 9.33 5.12 -14.07
C LEU A 39 10.85 5.12 -13.92
N ARG A 40 11.39 5.58 -12.78
CA ARG A 40 12.83 5.49 -12.48
C ARG A 40 13.30 4.05 -12.40
N PHE A 41 12.54 3.18 -11.73
CA PHE A 41 12.84 1.75 -11.67
C PHE A 41 12.82 1.12 -13.07
N ALA A 42 11.84 1.44 -13.90
CA ALA A 42 11.80 1.00 -15.30
C ALA A 42 13.02 1.43 -16.12
N GLY A 43 13.62 2.59 -15.75
CA GLY A 43 14.90 3.10 -16.28
C GLY A 43 16.15 2.48 -15.67
N GLY A 44 16.03 1.57 -14.69
CA GLY A 44 17.15 0.85 -14.08
C GLY A 44 17.57 1.32 -12.68
N ASP A 45 16.84 2.26 -12.07
CA ASP A 45 17.11 2.71 -10.70
C ASP A 45 16.55 1.75 -9.65
N VAL A 46 17.40 0.85 -9.15
CA VAL A 46 17.03 -0.15 -8.14
C VAL A 46 16.57 0.49 -6.82
N ARG A 47 17.12 1.64 -6.43
CA ARG A 47 16.72 2.34 -5.20
C ARG A 47 15.28 2.85 -5.26
N ALA A 48 14.80 3.18 -6.46
CA ALA A 48 13.40 3.54 -6.63
C ALA A 48 12.47 2.34 -6.36
N PHE A 49 12.89 1.13 -6.74
CA PHE A 49 12.15 -0.11 -6.40
C PHE A 49 12.14 -0.38 -4.89
N GLU A 50 13.28 -0.25 -4.21
CA GLU A 50 13.36 -0.43 -2.75
C GLU A 50 12.34 0.47 -2.04
N ARG A 51 12.25 1.75 -2.44
CA ARG A 51 11.28 2.68 -1.85
C ARG A 51 9.82 2.30 -2.12
N ILE A 52 9.51 1.79 -3.31
CA ILE A 52 8.17 1.28 -3.65
C ILE A 52 7.86 0.05 -2.78
N TYR A 53 8.82 -0.86 -2.67
CA TYR A 53 8.68 -2.08 -1.88
C TYR A 53 8.38 -1.74 -0.42
N ASP A 54 9.20 -0.90 0.22
CA ASP A 54 9.06 -0.51 1.63
C ASP A 54 7.71 0.14 1.92
N ARG A 55 7.16 0.92 0.97
CA ARG A 55 5.86 1.57 1.13
C ARG A 55 4.68 0.61 1.07
N HIS A 56 4.76 -0.40 0.21
CA HIS A 56 3.58 -1.19 -0.18
C HIS A 56 3.60 -2.64 0.30
N GLU A 57 4.77 -3.19 0.63
CA GLU A 57 4.93 -4.61 1.00
C GLU A 57 3.94 -5.04 2.08
N ARG A 58 3.88 -4.29 3.18
CA ARG A 58 3.01 -4.64 4.32
C ARG A 58 1.52 -4.61 3.95
N ALA A 59 1.09 -3.63 3.17
CA ALA A 59 -0.30 -3.50 2.77
C ALA A 59 -0.71 -4.60 1.78
N VAL A 60 0.15 -4.90 0.81
CA VAL A 60 -0.05 -6.02 -0.13
C VAL A 60 -0.05 -7.35 0.61
N TYR A 61 0.90 -7.58 1.53
CA TYR A 61 0.93 -8.81 2.34
C TYR A 61 -0.36 -8.99 3.15
N ARG A 62 -0.84 -7.94 3.85
CA ARG A 62 -2.10 -8.03 4.61
C ARG A 62 -3.29 -8.34 3.71
N PHE A 63 -3.38 -7.71 2.54
CA PHE A 63 -4.42 -8.00 1.55
C PHE A 63 -4.38 -9.47 1.13
N LEU A 64 -3.22 -10.01 0.78
CA LEU A 64 -3.04 -11.41 0.39
C LEU A 64 -3.36 -12.35 1.55
N LEU A 65 -2.79 -12.12 2.75
CA LEU A 65 -3.02 -12.95 3.93
C LEU A 65 -4.51 -13.04 4.30
N ARG A 66 -5.22 -11.91 4.30
CA ARG A 66 -6.67 -11.89 4.58
C ARG A 66 -7.50 -12.55 3.47
N SER A 67 -6.95 -12.62 2.26
CA SER A 67 -7.61 -13.28 1.13
C SER A 67 -7.43 -14.80 1.17
N VAL A 68 -6.22 -15.31 1.49
CA VAL A 68 -5.91 -16.75 1.45
C VAL A 68 -5.89 -17.44 2.81
N ARG A 69 -5.75 -16.68 3.92
CA ARG A 69 -5.76 -17.16 5.33
C ARG A 69 -4.61 -18.13 5.69
N ILE A 70 -3.64 -18.31 4.83
CA ILE A 70 -2.49 -19.20 5.02
C ILE A 70 -1.22 -18.37 4.86
N PRO A 71 -0.44 -18.13 5.94
CA PRO A 71 0.74 -17.27 5.89
C PRO A 71 1.75 -17.69 4.82
N ALA A 72 2.13 -18.96 4.76
CA ALA A 72 3.07 -19.46 3.78
C ALA A 72 2.63 -19.18 2.33
N LEU A 73 1.32 -19.33 2.05
CA LEU A 73 0.77 -19.02 0.75
C LEU A 73 0.74 -17.51 0.46
N ALA A 74 0.48 -16.69 1.49
CA ALA A 74 0.53 -15.24 1.34
C ALA A 74 1.94 -14.76 1.01
N ASP A 75 2.97 -15.39 1.60
CA ASP A 75 4.39 -15.12 1.30
C ASP A 75 4.74 -15.51 -0.14
N GLU A 76 4.31 -16.69 -0.61
CA GLU A 76 4.49 -17.12 -2.01
C GLU A 76 3.85 -16.15 -2.99
N LEU A 77 2.58 -15.80 -2.77
CA LEU A 77 1.86 -14.86 -3.62
C LEU A 77 2.48 -13.46 -3.59
N LEU A 78 2.98 -13.00 -2.44
CA LEU A 78 3.70 -11.74 -2.33
C LEU A 78 4.95 -11.72 -3.22
N GLN A 79 5.75 -12.79 -3.18
CA GLN A 79 6.92 -12.93 -4.05
C GLN A 79 6.52 -12.95 -5.54
N GLU A 80 5.43 -13.62 -5.90
CA GLU A 80 4.91 -13.63 -7.26
C GLU A 80 4.46 -12.25 -7.73
N VAL A 81 3.80 -11.47 -6.85
CA VAL A 81 3.38 -10.09 -7.14
C VAL A 81 4.59 -9.23 -7.47
N TRP A 82 5.60 -9.22 -6.60
CA TRP A 82 6.80 -8.42 -6.81
C TRP A 82 7.62 -8.89 -8.02
N THR A 83 7.73 -10.19 -8.23
CA THR A 83 8.38 -10.76 -9.43
C THR A 83 7.65 -10.32 -10.70
N SER A 84 6.31 -10.34 -10.67
CA SER A 84 5.50 -9.90 -11.81
C SER A 84 5.64 -8.39 -12.06
N LEU A 85 5.68 -7.58 -11.00
CA LEU A 85 5.94 -6.14 -11.09
C LEU A 85 7.29 -5.87 -11.76
N ILE A 86 8.36 -6.52 -11.29
CA ILE A 86 9.72 -6.37 -11.83
C ILE A 86 9.76 -6.74 -13.32
N ARG A 87 9.17 -7.86 -13.70
CA ARG A 87 9.13 -8.33 -15.10
C ARG A 87 8.40 -7.35 -16.02
N ASN A 88 7.34 -6.71 -15.52
CA ASN A 88 6.51 -5.80 -16.29
C ASN A 88 6.92 -4.32 -16.17
N ALA A 89 7.96 -4.01 -15.40
CA ALA A 89 8.40 -2.65 -15.10
C ALA A 89 8.64 -1.82 -16.36
N ARG A 90 9.34 -2.37 -17.37
CA ARG A 90 9.65 -1.68 -18.63
C ARG A 90 8.42 -1.32 -19.46
N GLY A 91 7.32 -2.03 -19.27
CA GLY A 91 6.05 -1.77 -19.94
C GLY A 91 5.11 -0.86 -19.15
N TYR A 92 5.49 -0.42 -17.97
CA TYR A 92 4.67 0.42 -17.12
C TYR A 92 4.37 1.78 -17.79
N LYS A 93 3.11 2.15 -17.80
CA LYS A 93 2.64 3.47 -18.26
C LYS A 93 1.76 4.06 -17.16
N PRO A 94 2.01 5.29 -16.71
CA PRO A 94 1.24 5.93 -15.63
C PRO A 94 -0.11 6.45 -16.14
N GLN A 95 -0.96 5.53 -16.65
CA GLN A 95 -2.32 5.83 -17.11
C GLN A 95 -3.35 5.78 -15.96
N ALA A 96 -2.97 5.21 -14.83
CA ALA A 96 -3.74 5.13 -13.60
C ALA A 96 -2.77 5.22 -12.43
N LEU A 97 -3.27 5.38 -11.21
CA LEU A 97 -2.43 5.37 -10.02
C LEU A 97 -1.66 4.04 -9.92
N PHE A 98 -0.41 4.13 -9.48
CA PHE A 98 0.46 2.98 -9.27
C PHE A 98 -0.20 1.90 -8.41
N THR A 99 -0.85 2.29 -7.32
CA THR A 99 -1.56 1.37 -6.42
C THR A 99 -2.64 0.56 -7.16
N THR A 100 -3.40 1.17 -8.05
CA THR A 100 -4.40 0.46 -8.88
C THR A 100 -3.74 -0.63 -9.73
N TRP A 101 -2.61 -0.32 -10.33
CA TRP A 101 -1.85 -1.29 -11.14
C TRP A 101 -1.25 -2.41 -10.29
N LEU A 102 -0.64 -2.08 -9.14
CA LEU A 102 -0.08 -3.04 -8.18
C LEU A 102 -1.14 -4.03 -7.69
N TYR A 103 -2.30 -3.53 -7.25
CA TYR A 103 -3.37 -4.40 -6.75
C TYR A 103 -4.08 -5.18 -7.85
N ARG A 104 -4.04 -4.74 -9.10
CA ARG A 104 -4.46 -5.56 -10.24
C ARG A 104 -3.54 -6.77 -10.42
N ILE A 105 -2.22 -6.60 -10.24
CA ILE A 105 -1.26 -7.72 -10.25
C ILE A 105 -1.54 -8.66 -9.08
N ALA A 106 -1.68 -8.14 -7.86
CA ALA A 106 -1.97 -8.94 -6.67
C ALA A 106 -3.25 -9.76 -6.82
N ARG A 107 -4.33 -9.14 -7.31
CA ARG A 107 -5.59 -9.81 -7.60
C ARG A 107 -5.44 -10.91 -8.67
N SER A 108 -4.68 -10.64 -9.73
CA SER A 108 -4.43 -11.64 -10.77
C SER A 108 -3.76 -12.89 -10.18
N ARG A 109 -2.75 -12.74 -9.33
CA ARG A 109 -2.08 -13.88 -8.67
C ARG A 109 -3.05 -14.65 -7.77
N LEU A 110 -3.91 -13.97 -7.01
CA LEU A 110 -4.94 -14.62 -6.21
C LEU A 110 -5.92 -15.44 -7.08
N ILE A 111 -6.41 -14.86 -8.15
CA ILE A 111 -7.35 -15.54 -9.06
C ILE A 111 -6.67 -16.75 -9.72
N ASP A 112 -5.44 -16.60 -10.20
CA ASP A 112 -4.67 -17.69 -10.81
C ASP A 112 -4.49 -18.85 -9.82
N HIS A 113 -4.19 -18.52 -8.56
CA HIS A 113 -4.06 -19.50 -7.48
C HIS A 113 -5.39 -20.26 -7.22
N TRP A 114 -6.51 -19.54 -7.13
CA TRP A 114 -7.81 -20.18 -6.90
C TRP A 114 -8.24 -21.04 -8.09
N ARG A 115 -8.04 -20.58 -9.32
CA ARG A 115 -8.32 -21.36 -10.54
C ARG A 115 -7.53 -22.66 -10.59
N ALA A 116 -6.28 -22.64 -10.16
CA ALA A 116 -5.46 -23.84 -10.13
C ALA A 116 -5.94 -24.89 -9.11
N ARG A 117 -6.64 -24.47 -8.04
CA ARG A 117 -7.09 -25.35 -6.94
C ARG A 117 -8.56 -25.76 -7.01
N ALA A 118 -9.42 -24.93 -7.52
CA ALA A 118 -10.86 -25.19 -7.62
C ALA A 118 -11.46 -24.41 -8.79
N PRO A 119 -11.59 -25.02 -9.98
CA PRO A 119 -12.14 -24.35 -11.17
C PRO A 119 -13.56 -23.81 -10.96
N ASP A 120 -14.36 -24.42 -10.08
CA ASP A 120 -15.80 -24.14 -9.91
C ASP A 120 -16.13 -23.07 -8.86
N VAL A 121 -15.14 -22.51 -8.14
CA VAL A 121 -15.41 -21.59 -7.00
C VAL A 121 -15.64 -20.13 -7.45
N LEU A 122 -15.42 -19.79 -8.71
CA LEU A 122 -15.46 -18.41 -9.20
C LEU A 122 -16.89 -17.88 -9.46
N ASP A 123 -17.89 -18.72 -9.56
CA ASP A 123 -19.27 -18.31 -9.88
C ASP A 123 -20.05 -17.71 -8.67
N SER A 124 -19.49 -17.76 -7.46
CA SER A 124 -20.17 -17.28 -6.23
C SER A 124 -19.92 -15.79 -5.92
N LEU A 125 -19.41 -14.99 -6.85
CA LEU A 125 -19.00 -13.60 -6.58
C LEU A 125 -20.09 -12.55 -6.88
N ASP A 126 -21.26 -12.93 -7.40
CA ASP A 126 -22.26 -11.99 -7.90
C ASP A 126 -23.65 -12.14 -7.26
N GLU A 127 -23.83 -11.78 -6.00
CA GLU A 127 -25.19 -11.56 -5.45
C GLU A 127 -25.35 -10.17 -4.82
N PRO A 128 -26.37 -9.38 -5.22
CA PRO A 128 -26.65 -8.06 -4.66
C PRO A 128 -27.74 -8.11 -3.59
N VAL A 129 -27.50 -7.58 -2.41
CA VAL A 129 -28.54 -7.25 -1.41
C VAL A 129 -28.28 -5.88 -0.79
N GLY A 130 -29.30 -5.05 -0.64
CA GLY A 130 -29.25 -3.62 -0.30
C GLY A 130 -29.42 -3.23 1.17
N SER A 131 -28.80 -2.18 1.59
CA SER A 131 -29.22 -1.08 2.48
C SER A 131 -28.04 -0.16 2.89
N GLU A 132 -28.32 1.05 3.37
CA GLU A 132 -27.37 2.19 3.45
C GLU A 132 -26.47 2.17 4.67
N CYS A 133 -25.18 2.55 4.49
CA CYS A 133 -24.22 2.68 5.58
C CYS A 133 -23.23 3.83 5.34
N ASP A 134 -23.17 4.75 6.29
CA ASP A 134 -22.27 5.91 6.30
C ASP A 134 -20.91 5.61 6.94
N ALA A 135 -19.89 6.38 6.55
CA ALA A 135 -18.47 6.13 6.67
C ALA A 135 -17.89 6.43 8.08
N THR A 136 -18.06 5.55 9.08
CA THR A 136 -17.44 5.75 10.40
C THR A 136 -16.60 4.54 10.86
N LEU A 137 -16.28 3.59 9.96
CA LEU A 137 -15.51 2.40 10.32
C LEU A 137 -13.97 2.61 10.25
N MET A 138 -13.54 3.73 9.64
CA MET A 138 -12.10 4.10 9.58
C MET A 138 -11.52 4.40 10.98
N ASP A 139 -12.33 4.84 11.93
CA ASP A 139 -11.90 5.18 13.30
C ASP A 139 -11.59 3.95 14.18
N LEU A 140 -12.01 2.75 13.76
CA LEU A 140 -11.77 1.49 14.50
C LEU A 140 -10.42 0.83 14.19
N ILE A 141 -9.68 1.33 13.18
CA ILE A 141 -8.44 0.71 12.70
C ILE A 141 -7.18 1.42 13.24
N ALA A 142 -7.31 2.64 13.74
CA ALA A 142 -6.22 3.49 14.22
C ALA A 142 -6.13 3.53 15.76
N ALA A 143 -6.03 2.39 16.43
CA ALA A 143 -5.64 2.38 17.85
C ALA A 143 -4.13 2.24 17.97
N ASP A 144 -3.47 3.35 18.25
CA ASP A 144 -2.04 3.47 18.53
C ASP A 144 -1.66 2.78 19.86
N ALA A 145 -0.49 2.14 19.85
CA ALA A 145 -0.04 1.19 20.86
C ALA A 145 0.67 1.87 22.05
N SER A 146 -0.05 2.61 22.86
CA SER A 146 0.48 3.02 24.17
C SER A 146 -0.64 3.05 25.20
N VAL A 147 -0.76 2.04 26.06
CA VAL A 147 -1.28 2.10 27.42
C VAL A 147 -1.63 0.68 27.92
N GLN A 148 -1.29 0.35 29.17
CA GLN A 148 -1.62 -0.76 30.08
C GLN A 148 -1.89 -2.21 29.55
N PRO A 149 -1.39 -3.28 30.25
CA PRO A 149 -1.47 -4.67 29.82
C PRO A 149 -2.89 -5.22 29.62
N GLU A 150 -3.84 -4.76 30.42
CA GLU A 150 -5.24 -5.19 30.37
C GLU A 150 -5.96 -4.60 29.16
N ILE A 151 -5.75 -3.32 28.87
CA ILE A 151 -6.24 -2.67 27.64
C ILE A 151 -5.65 -3.34 26.42
N ARG A 152 -4.35 -3.69 26.44
CA ARG A 152 -3.71 -4.42 25.34
C ARG A 152 -4.29 -5.83 25.10
N ALA A 153 -4.73 -6.51 26.16
CA ALA A 153 -5.36 -7.83 26.02
C ALA A 153 -6.75 -7.71 25.40
N MET A 154 -7.51 -6.71 25.81
CA MET A 154 -8.85 -6.39 25.26
C MET A 154 -8.75 -5.91 23.82
N ASP A 155 -7.82 -5.01 23.52
CA ASP A 155 -7.52 -4.55 22.15
C ASP A 155 -7.13 -5.72 21.22
N ARG A 156 -6.33 -6.67 21.73
CA ARG A 156 -5.96 -7.88 20.95
C ARG A 156 -7.15 -8.79 20.72
N ALA A 157 -8.04 -8.95 21.69
CA ALA A 157 -9.25 -9.77 21.52
C ALA A 157 -10.21 -9.12 20.53
N GLN A 158 -10.40 -7.80 20.64
CA GLN A 158 -11.21 -7.03 19.69
C GLN A 158 -10.61 -7.07 18.26
N ALA A 159 -9.29 -6.91 18.12
CA ALA A 159 -8.60 -7.01 16.83
C ALA A 159 -8.74 -8.40 16.20
N ARG A 160 -8.69 -9.47 17.01
CA ARG A 160 -8.93 -10.84 16.54
C ARG A 160 -10.39 -11.04 16.11
N ALA A 161 -11.35 -10.54 16.89
CA ALA A 161 -12.76 -10.62 16.57
C ALA A 161 -13.06 -9.87 15.25
N PHE A 162 -12.47 -8.69 15.07
CA PHE A 162 -12.58 -7.93 13.82
C PHE A 162 -11.96 -8.69 12.64
N ALA A 163 -10.78 -9.25 12.80
CA ALA A 163 -10.14 -10.05 11.75
C ALA A 163 -11.02 -11.25 11.35
N ALA A 164 -11.57 -11.97 12.31
CA ALA A 164 -12.51 -13.08 12.06
C ALA A 164 -13.78 -12.58 11.35
N ALA A 165 -14.35 -11.44 11.77
CA ALA A 165 -15.53 -10.87 11.14
C ALA A 165 -15.28 -10.49 9.67
N VAL A 166 -14.08 -9.95 9.35
CA VAL A 166 -13.68 -9.68 7.95
C VAL A 166 -13.55 -10.98 7.16
N GLU A 167 -13.03 -12.02 7.78
CA GLU A 167 -12.90 -13.35 7.17
C GLU A 167 -14.24 -14.01 6.86
N ASP A 168 -15.28 -13.71 7.63
CA ASP A 168 -16.65 -14.23 7.44
C ASP A 168 -17.48 -13.44 6.41
N LEU A 169 -16.91 -12.38 5.83
CA LEU A 169 -17.55 -11.69 4.72
C LEU A 169 -17.61 -12.58 3.47
N PRO A 170 -18.69 -12.46 2.66
CA PRO A 170 -18.71 -13.03 1.32
C PRO A 170 -17.51 -12.57 0.50
N GLY A 171 -16.95 -13.43 -0.35
CA GLY A 171 -15.68 -13.19 -1.04
C GLY A 171 -15.60 -11.83 -1.77
N ALA A 172 -16.65 -11.48 -2.53
CA ALA A 172 -16.70 -10.21 -3.26
C ALA A 172 -16.78 -8.97 -2.34
N GLN A 173 -17.49 -9.09 -1.21
CA GLN A 173 -17.60 -8.01 -0.22
C GLN A 173 -16.27 -7.85 0.53
N ARG A 174 -15.64 -8.96 0.90
CA ARG A 174 -14.31 -8.98 1.54
C ARG A 174 -13.25 -8.39 0.63
N GLU A 175 -13.21 -8.78 -0.65
CA GLU A 175 -12.26 -8.25 -1.64
C GLU A 175 -12.41 -6.73 -1.78
N ALA A 176 -13.63 -6.23 -2.00
CA ALA A 176 -13.89 -4.79 -2.14
C ALA A 176 -13.52 -4.02 -0.86
N PHE A 177 -13.84 -4.55 0.31
CA PHE A 177 -13.50 -3.97 1.60
C PHE A 177 -12.00 -3.92 1.82
N LEU A 178 -11.27 -5.02 1.56
CA LEU A 178 -9.81 -5.06 1.74
C LEU A 178 -9.08 -4.12 0.77
N LEU A 179 -9.52 -4.05 -0.49
CA LEU A 179 -8.97 -3.09 -1.44
C LEU A 179 -9.20 -1.63 -1.02
N HIS A 180 -10.34 -1.35 -0.37
CA HIS A 180 -10.61 -0.02 0.15
C HIS A 180 -9.74 0.31 1.37
N VAL A 181 -9.67 -0.60 2.35
CA VAL A 181 -9.03 -0.35 3.65
C VAL A 181 -7.51 -0.53 3.60
N GLU A 182 -7.01 -1.62 2.99
CA GLU A 182 -5.58 -1.91 2.97
C GLU A 182 -4.84 -1.18 1.85
N ALA A 183 -5.51 -0.98 0.71
CA ALA A 183 -4.92 -0.32 -0.46
C ALA A 183 -5.24 1.18 -0.56
N GLY A 184 -6.23 1.66 0.20
CA GLY A 184 -6.71 3.04 0.12
C GLY A 184 -7.35 3.39 -1.23
N LEU A 185 -7.86 2.39 -1.98
CA LEU A 185 -8.41 2.61 -3.31
C LEU A 185 -9.81 3.23 -3.24
N THR A 186 -10.11 4.12 -4.19
CA THR A 186 -11.47 4.65 -4.40
C THR A 186 -12.37 3.59 -5.03
N HIS A 187 -13.69 3.82 -5.01
CA HIS A 187 -14.66 2.90 -5.63
C HIS A 187 -14.38 2.69 -7.13
N GLU A 188 -14.00 3.74 -7.84
CA GLU A 188 -13.66 3.68 -9.27
C GLU A 188 -12.39 2.86 -9.52
N GLN A 189 -11.38 3.00 -8.64
CA GLN A 189 -10.14 2.24 -8.73
C GLN A 189 -10.38 0.76 -8.42
N ILE A 190 -11.19 0.46 -7.40
CA ILE A 190 -11.60 -0.92 -7.07
C ILE A 190 -12.39 -1.51 -8.24
N ALA A 191 -13.30 -0.75 -8.84
CA ALA A 191 -14.04 -1.17 -10.02
C ALA A 191 -13.08 -1.54 -11.16
N ALA A 192 -12.05 -0.71 -11.41
CA ALA A 192 -11.02 -0.99 -12.41
C ALA A 192 -10.16 -2.22 -12.08
N VAL A 193 -9.88 -2.48 -10.79
CA VAL A 193 -9.13 -3.67 -10.32
C VAL A 193 -9.97 -4.94 -10.44
N THR A 194 -11.26 -4.87 -10.06
CA THR A 194 -12.13 -6.05 -9.97
C THR A 194 -12.87 -6.36 -11.28
N GLY A 195 -12.90 -5.40 -12.23
CA GLY A 195 -13.65 -5.54 -13.47
C GLY A 195 -15.16 -5.41 -13.30
N THR A 196 -15.62 -4.71 -12.25
CA THR A 196 -17.06 -4.50 -11.95
C THR A 196 -17.43 -3.02 -12.04
N GLY A 197 -18.74 -2.68 -11.94
CA GLY A 197 -19.18 -1.29 -11.88
C GLY A 197 -18.90 -0.64 -10.53
N SER A 198 -18.66 0.69 -10.50
CA SER A 198 -18.41 1.43 -9.26
C SER A 198 -19.60 1.39 -8.27
N GLU A 199 -20.83 1.37 -8.76
CA GLU A 199 -22.02 1.19 -7.91
C GLU A 199 -22.09 -0.20 -7.27
N THR A 200 -21.64 -1.24 -7.99
CA THR A 200 -21.50 -2.59 -7.42
C THR A 200 -20.45 -2.60 -6.31
N VAL A 201 -19.30 -1.95 -6.52
CA VAL A 201 -18.25 -1.82 -5.49
C VAL A 201 -18.79 -1.09 -4.27
N LYS A 202 -19.44 0.04 -4.46
CA LYS A 202 -20.06 0.83 -3.39
C LYS A 202 -21.07 0.00 -2.58
N SER A 203 -21.91 -0.79 -3.25
CA SER A 203 -22.83 -1.70 -2.59
C SER A 203 -22.10 -2.78 -1.80
N ARG A 204 -21.08 -3.42 -2.36
CA ARG A 204 -20.26 -4.45 -1.69
C ARG A 204 -19.59 -3.93 -0.43
N ILE A 205 -18.96 -2.74 -0.48
CA ILE A 205 -18.33 -2.11 0.69
C ILE A 205 -19.38 -1.77 1.75
N ARG A 206 -20.52 -1.20 1.34
CA ARG A 206 -21.61 -0.88 2.24
C ARG A 206 -22.11 -2.10 3.00
N TYR A 207 -22.31 -3.25 2.32
CA TYR A 207 -22.72 -4.49 2.98
C TYR A 207 -21.66 -5.05 3.90
N ALA A 208 -20.40 -5.03 3.48
CA ALA A 208 -19.27 -5.41 4.32
C ALA A 208 -19.28 -4.59 5.61
N CYS A 209 -19.35 -3.26 5.52
CA CYS A 209 -19.40 -2.37 6.67
C CYS A 209 -20.60 -2.62 7.58
N SER A 210 -21.80 -2.85 7.01
CA SER A 210 -23.00 -3.15 7.78
C SER A 210 -22.85 -4.45 8.57
N LYS A 211 -22.37 -5.53 7.92
CA LYS A 211 -22.14 -6.82 8.58
C LYS A 211 -21.09 -6.70 9.67
N LEU A 212 -19.96 -6.05 9.39
CA LEU A 212 -18.90 -5.83 10.37
C LEU A 212 -19.39 -5.03 11.58
N ARG A 213 -20.18 -3.97 11.36
CA ARG A 213 -20.76 -3.17 12.45
C ARG A 213 -21.65 -4.02 13.35
N THR A 214 -22.51 -4.87 12.77
CA THR A 214 -23.37 -5.78 13.53
C THR A 214 -22.56 -6.76 14.33
N THR A 215 -21.56 -7.41 13.73
CA THR A 215 -20.69 -8.39 14.40
C THR A 215 -19.87 -7.78 15.53
N MET A 216 -19.43 -6.52 15.35
CA MET A 216 -18.60 -5.81 16.35
C MET A 216 -19.41 -5.03 17.40
N GLN A 217 -20.74 -5.08 17.35
CA GLN A 217 -21.61 -4.40 18.32
C GLN A 217 -21.30 -4.74 19.80
N PRO A 218 -21.08 -6.02 20.18
CA PRO A 218 -20.73 -6.38 21.55
C PRO A 218 -19.46 -5.69 22.06
N TRP A 219 -18.49 -5.43 21.21
CA TRP A 219 -17.20 -4.83 21.54
C TRP A 219 -17.25 -3.29 21.68
N ARG A 220 -18.35 -2.66 21.27
CA ARG A 220 -18.54 -1.20 21.38
C ARG A 220 -19.22 -0.76 22.66
N ASN A 221 -19.87 -1.69 23.36
CA ASN A 221 -20.70 -1.42 24.53
C ASN A 221 -20.05 -1.84 25.85
N ASP A 222 -18.76 -2.20 25.84
CA ASP A 222 -18.01 -2.47 27.06
C ASP A 222 -17.38 -1.14 27.54
N PRO A 223 -17.80 -0.60 28.69
CA PRO A 223 -17.34 0.69 29.23
C PRO A 223 -15.91 0.64 29.77
#